data_ad58b2966bc0959c84500888f223a86d
#
_entry.id   ad58b2966bc0959c84500888f223a86d
#
_cell.length_a   1.000
_cell.length_b   1.000
_cell.length_c   1.000
_cell.angle_alpha   90.00
_cell.angle_beta   90.00
_cell.angle_gamma   90.00
#
_symmetry.space_group_name_H-M   'P 1'
#
loop_
_entity.id
_entity.type
_entity.pdbx_description
1 polymer ?
#
loop_
_entity_poly.entity_id
_entity_poly.type
_entity_poly.pdbx_seq_one_letter_code
_entity_poly.pdbx_strand_id
1 'polypeptide(L)'
;MTEYRIEHDTMGEVKVPADALWRAQTQRAVDNFPISGRGLENAQIRALGLLKAACAQVNKDSGKLDAEKADAIIAAATEIAEGKHNDAFPIDVFQTGSGTSSNMNTNEVIASLAHNNGVEIHPNDHVNMGQSSNDTFPTATHVAATEAAVNDLIPGLKVLHESLTKKAKEFADVVKAGRTHLMDATPVTLGQEFGGYARQIELGIERIEATLPRLGELAIGGTATGTGLNTSADFGAKVTEELKKLTGVKELKEAENHFEAQAARDGLVEFSGAMRSVAVSLNKIANDLRMMGSGPLTGLAEIHLKDLQPGSSIMPGKVNPVIPEAVTMVAGQVVGNDAAVAFGGAQGHFELNVFIPMMARNVLESARLLANASRVFADKCIDHIEANEERMKHFAESSTSIVTPLNSAIGYENAAKAAKHALHEKITVRQAVIDLGFVDGENLTEEELDKRLNVLSMTNRDRDNF
;
A
#
# COMPACT_ATOMS: atom_id res chain seq x y z
N MET A 1 30.26 -23.68 19.94
CA MET A 1 29.58 -23.20 21.16
C MET A 1 29.54 -21.68 21.05
N THR A 2 28.40 -21.06 21.20
CA THR A 2 28.34 -19.59 21.21
C THR A 2 29.07 -19.06 22.41
N GLU A 3 30.04 -18.20 22.20
CA GLU A 3 30.71 -17.49 23.29
C GLU A 3 29.81 -16.38 23.82
N TYR A 4 29.88 -16.13 25.13
CA TYR A 4 29.06 -15.12 25.79
C TYR A 4 29.94 -14.17 26.57
N ARG A 5 29.57 -12.89 26.61
CA ARG A 5 30.07 -11.89 27.55
C ARG A 5 29.02 -11.58 28.61
N ILE A 6 29.50 -11.09 29.75
CA ILE A 6 28.57 -10.60 30.82
C ILE A 6 28.39 -9.10 30.65
N GLU A 7 27.17 -8.69 30.57
CA GLU A 7 26.73 -7.28 30.57
C GLU A 7 25.93 -6.99 31.85
N HIS A 8 25.79 -5.71 32.19
CA HIS A 8 25.10 -5.28 33.39
C HIS A 8 24.06 -4.21 33.04
N ASP A 9 22.92 -4.25 33.72
CA ASP A 9 21.95 -3.17 33.81
C ASP A 9 21.49 -2.97 35.26
N THR A 10 20.49 -2.13 35.49
CA THR A 10 19.95 -1.85 36.82
C THR A 10 19.32 -3.07 37.52
N MET A 11 19.07 -4.16 36.78
CA MET A 11 18.50 -5.42 37.30
C MET A 11 19.58 -6.49 37.56
N GLY A 12 20.86 -6.22 37.23
CA GLY A 12 21.97 -7.12 37.43
C GLY A 12 22.60 -7.69 36.15
N GLU A 13 23.30 -8.80 36.29
CA GLU A 13 24.05 -9.44 35.20
C GLU A 13 23.14 -10.14 34.20
N VAL A 14 23.56 -10.10 32.92
CA VAL A 14 22.93 -10.85 31.83
C VAL A 14 23.99 -11.35 30.84
N LYS A 15 23.81 -12.56 30.33
CA LYS A 15 24.68 -13.16 29.31
C LYS A 15 24.26 -12.69 27.92
N VAL A 16 25.16 -12.06 27.19
CA VAL A 16 24.93 -11.58 25.82
C VAL A 16 25.90 -12.31 24.88
N PRO A 17 25.52 -12.72 23.65
CA PRO A 17 26.43 -13.28 22.69
C PRO A 17 27.67 -12.36 22.52
N ALA A 18 28.87 -12.93 22.51
CA ALA A 18 30.13 -12.15 22.58
C ALA A 18 30.28 -11.18 21.38
N ASP A 19 29.78 -11.56 20.21
CA ASP A 19 29.82 -10.82 18.95
C ASP A 19 28.63 -9.87 18.72
N ALA A 20 27.61 -9.92 19.60
CA ALA A 20 26.41 -9.05 19.47
C ALA A 20 26.76 -7.58 19.70
N LEU A 21 26.20 -6.69 18.87
CA LEU A 21 26.31 -5.24 19.06
C LEU A 21 25.35 -4.73 20.14
N TRP A 22 24.27 -5.47 20.45
CA TRP A 22 23.38 -5.13 21.54
C TRP A 22 23.95 -5.51 22.91
N ARG A 23 23.38 -4.97 23.99
CA ARG A 23 23.81 -5.15 25.36
C ARG A 23 22.70 -5.74 26.25
N ALA A 24 22.77 -5.49 27.55
CA ALA A 24 21.94 -6.10 28.57
C ALA A 24 20.43 -5.93 28.37
N GLN A 25 19.95 -4.71 28.13
CA GLN A 25 18.50 -4.45 28.03
C GLN A 25 17.88 -5.11 26.81
N THR A 26 18.58 -5.10 25.68
CA THR A 26 18.12 -5.80 24.47
C THR A 26 18.09 -7.30 24.69
N GLN A 27 19.11 -7.89 25.33
CA GLN A 27 19.14 -9.33 25.59
C GLN A 27 17.94 -9.75 26.48
N ARG A 28 17.62 -8.97 27.52
CA ARG A 28 16.44 -9.27 28.32
C ARG A 28 15.15 -9.23 27.49
N ALA A 29 15.04 -8.31 26.55
CA ALA A 29 13.86 -8.24 25.67
C ALA A 29 13.80 -9.45 24.74
N VAL A 30 14.92 -9.90 24.19
CA VAL A 30 15.00 -11.16 23.40
C VAL A 30 14.54 -12.36 24.23
N ASP A 31 15.00 -12.46 25.46
CA ASP A 31 14.66 -13.55 26.36
C ASP A 31 13.19 -13.51 26.80
N ASN A 32 12.60 -12.30 26.95
CA ASN A 32 11.23 -12.11 27.43
C ASN A 32 10.17 -12.29 26.36
N PHE A 33 10.49 -12.05 25.09
CA PHE A 33 9.50 -11.97 24.01
C PHE A 33 9.72 -12.98 22.86
N PRO A 34 9.92 -14.27 23.10
CA PRO A 34 10.03 -15.27 22.04
C PRO A 34 8.62 -15.64 21.51
N ILE A 35 7.95 -14.74 20.76
CA ILE A 35 6.52 -14.86 20.43
C ILE A 35 6.30 -15.23 18.97
N SER A 36 6.70 -14.36 18.03
CA SER A 36 6.43 -14.57 16.60
C SER A 36 7.66 -14.92 15.77
N GLY A 37 8.86 -14.66 16.27
CA GLY A 37 10.10 -14.76 15.53
C GLY A 37 10.26 -13.71 14.45
N ARG A 38 9.47 -12.63 14.48
CA ARG A 38 9.52 -11.53 13.52
C ARG A 38 9.90 -10.24 14.21
N GLY A 39 10.94 -9.59 13.71
CA GLY A 39 11.43 -8.30 14.20
C GLY A 39 10.69 -7.10 13.56
N LEU A 40 11.25 -5.92 13.78
CA LEU A 40 10.82 -4.69 13.13
C LEU A 40 11.08 -4.73 11.61
N GLU A 41 10.28 -4.01 10.85
CA GLU A 41 10.58 -3.73 9.44
C GLU A 41 11.86 -2.89 9.32
N ASN A 42 12.66 -3.15 8.27
CA ASN A 42 13.92 -2.41 8.04
C ASN A 42 13.71 -0.90 7.94
N ALA A 43 12.57 -0.46 7.42
CA ALA A 43 12.20 0.96 7.38
C ALA A 43 12.09 1.59 8.78
N GLN A 44 11.58 0.83 9.77
CA GLN A 44 11.53 1.28 11.16
C GLN A 44 12.93 1.40 11.77
N ILE A 45 13.82 0.41 11.52
CA ILE A 45 15.21 0.43 11.97
C ILE A 45 15.95 1.62 11.36
N ARG A 46 15.77 1.84 10.05
CA ARG A 46 16.30 3.02 9.36
C ARG A 46 15.86 4.31 10.01
N ALA A 47 14.58 4.48 10.27
CA ALA A 47 14.03 5.69 10.86
C ALA A 47 14.52 5.93 12.29
N LEU A 48 14.72 4.88 13.09
CA LEU A 48 15.37 4.97 14.39
C LEU A 48 16.81 5.50 14.27
N GLY A 49 17.60 4.98 13.33
CA GLY A 49 18.93 5.49 13.04
C GLY A 49 18.92 6.97 12.67
N LEU A 50 18.09 7.36 11.70
CA LEU A 50 17.94 8.78 11.29
C LEU A 50 17.56 9.70 12.45
N LEU A 51 16.62 9.26 13.28
CA LEU A 51 16.19 10.05 14.44
C LEU A 51 17.31 10.22 15.46
N LYS A 52 18.09 9.17 15.75
CA LYS A 52 19.23 9.28 16.67
C LYS A 52 20.32 10.21 16.13
N ALA A 53 20.61 10.15 14.83
CA ALA A 53 21.54 11.10 14.19
C ALA A 53 21.03 12.54 14.30
N ALA A 54 19.75 12.78 14.01
CA ALA A 54 19.14 14.13 14.12
C ALA A 54 19.16 14.67 15.56
N CYS A 55 18.82 13.85 16.55
CA CYS A 55 18.87 14.23 17.95
C CYS A 55 20.32 14.56 18.41
N ALA A 56 21.30 13.76 18.01
CA ALA A 56 22.69 14.01 18.33
C ALA A 56 23.20 15.31 17.70
N GLN A 57 22.83 15.59 16.45
CA GLN A 57 23.18 16.85 15.78
C GLN A 57 22.60 18.06 16.53
N VAL A 58 21.32 18.03 16.89
CA VAL A 58 20.68 19.13 17.64
C VAL A 58 21.30 19.30 19.03
N ASN A 59 21.63 18.23 19.73
CA ASN A 59 22.29 18.29 21.03
C ASN A 59 23.72 18.84 20.92
N LYS A 60 24.45 18.51 19.84
CA LYS A 60 25.77 19.07 19.49
C LYS A 60 25.66 20.59 19.27
N ASP A 61 24.73 21.01 18.39
CA ASP A 61 24.56 22.42 18.01
C ASP A 61 24.13 23.29 19.20
N SER A 62 23.41 22.71 20.16
CA SER A 62 23.00 23.38 21.40
C SER A 62 24.07 23.35 22.51
N GLY A 63 25.21 22.73 22.28
CA GLY A 63 26.30 22.58 23.25
C GLY A 63 25.99 21.67 24.43
N LYS A 64 24.93 20.86 24.36
CA LYS A 64 24.54 19.90 25.40
C LYS A 64 25.31 18.60 25.32
N LEU A 65 25.71 18.20 24.12
CA LEU A 65 26.50 17.01 23.86
C LEU A 65 27.86 17.40 23.29
N ASP A 66 28.92 16.83 23.84
CA ASP A 66 30.27 17.00 23.34
C ASP A 66 30.38 16.63 21.86
N ALA A 67 31.14 17.41 21.09
CA ALA A 67 31.20 17.29 19.63
C ALA A 67 31.75 15.91 19.19
N GLU A 68 32.81 15.38 19.84
CA GLU A 68 33.39 14.09 19.51
C GLU A 68 32.35 12.96 19.73
N LYS A 69 31.64 12.99 20.85
CA LYS A 69 30.59 12.02 21.15
C LYS A 69 29.41 12.12 20.18
N ALA A 70 28.99 13.35 19.85
CA ALA A 70 27.91 13.57 18.90
C ALA A 70 28.28 13.03 17.52
N ASP A 71 29.48 13.31 17.03
CA ASP A 71 29.94 12.85 15.73
C ASP A 71 30.04 11.31 15.67
N ALA A 72 30.48 10.67 16.76
CA ALA A 72 30.50 9.21 16.87
C ALA A 72 29.08 8.61 16.85
N ILE A 73 28.12 9.23 17.54
CA ILE A 73 26.69 8.82 17.52
C ILE A 73 26.11 8.98 16.10
N ILE A 74 26.35 10.11 15.45
CA ILE A 74 25.85 10.39 14.10
C ILE A 74 26.41 9.36 13.10
N ALA A 75 27.69 9.07 13.16
CA ALA A 75 28.32 8.07 12.30
C ALA A 75 27.69 6.68 12.48
N ALA A 76 27.61 6.19 13.72
CA ALA A 76 27.00 4.89 14.03
C ALA A 76 25.51 4.82 13.65
N ALA A 77 24.74 5.87 13.94
CA ALA A 77 23.33 5.97 13.61
C ALA A 77 23.11 6.00 12.09
N THR A 78 24.00 6.63 11.34
CA THR A 78 23.98 6.62 9.87
C THR A 78 24.20 5.22 9.30
N GLU A 79 25.15 4.45 9.85
CA GLU A 79 25.35 3.06 9.43
C GLU A 79 24.10 2.18 9.65
N ILE A 80 23.39 2.40 10.78
CA ILE A 80 22.11 1.75 11.05
C ILE A 80 21.06 2.18 9.99
N ALA A 81 20.97 3.47 9.71
CA ALA A 81 20.04 3.99 8.72
C ALA A 81 20.32 3.47 7.29
N GLU A 82 21.57 3.18 6.96
CA GLU A 82 21.99 2.54 5.71
C GLU A 82 21.73 1.02 5.67
N GLY A 83 21.25 0.43 6.76
CA GLY A 83 20.91 -1.00 6.85
C GLY A 83 22.10 -1.93 7.06
N LYS A 84 23.27 -1.41 7.42
CA LYS A 84 24.49 -2.22 7.60
C LYS A 84 24.42 -3.16 8.82
N HIS A 85 23.51 -2.90 9.74
CA HIS A 85 23.42 -3.62 11.03
C HIS A 85 21.99 -4.10 11.34
N ASN A 86 21.19 -4.43 10.34
CA ASN A 86 19.78 -4.86 10.56
C ASN A 86 19.68 -6.14 11.42
N ASP A 87 20.67 -7.00 11.36
CA ASP A 87 20.79 -8.23 12.16
C ASP A 87 21.07 -7.98 13.66
N ALA A 88 21.48 -6.75 14.02
CA ALA A 88 21.64 -6.33 15.41
C ALA A 88 20.33 -5.92 16.10
N PHE A 89 19.16 -6.13 15.44
CA PHE A 89 17.83 -5.82 15.97
C PHE A 89 16.98 -7.09 16.12
N PRO A 90 17.33 -7.98 17.11
CA PRO A 90 16.75 -9.31 17.21
C PRO A 90 15.39 -9.35 17.94
N ILE A 91 14.89 -8.22 18.47
CA ILE A 91 13.70 -8.19 19.32
C ILE A 91 12.45 -8.44 18.49
N ASP A 92 11.57 -9.32 18.99
CA ASP A 92 10.27 -9.60 18.38
C ASP A 92 9.39 -8.33 18.32
N VAL A 93 8.55 -8.23 17.32
CA VAL A 93 7.60 -7.13 17.18
C VAL A 93 6.62 -7.07 18.34
N PHE A 94 6.25 -8.21 18.91
CA PHE A 94 5.45 -8.28 20.14
C PHE A 94 6.35 -8.12 21.36
N GLN A 95 6.57 -6.88 21.73
CA GLN A 95 7.50 -6.41 22.76
C GLN A 95 6.83 -5.40 23.66
N THR A 96 7.60 -4.64 24.45
CA THR A 96 7.09 -3.50 25.21
C THR A 96 6.31 -2.55 24.29
N GLY A 97 5.03 -2.32 24.61
CA GLY A 97 4.08 -1.67 23.69
C GLY A 97 4.40 -0.23 23.28
N SER A 98 5.23 0.47 24.06
CA SER A 98 5.79 1.79 23.73
C SER A 98 6.97 1.73 22.74
N GLY A 99 7.50 0.54 22.45
CA GLY A 99 8.72 0.36 21.66
C GLY A 99 10.01 0.62 22.45
N THR A 100 9.96 0.70 23.78
CA THR A 100 11.14 0.94 24.62
C THR A 100 12.24 -0.08 24.37
N SER A 101 11.91 -1.36 24.21
CA SER A 101 12.87 -2.40 23.93
C SER A 101 13.69 -2.10 22.67
N SER A 102 13.05 -1.71 21.60
CA SER A 102 13.73 -1.36 20.33
C SER A 102 14.43 -0.01 20.38
N ASN A 103 13.91 0.97 21.10
CA ASN A 103 14.62 2.23 21.34
C ASN A 103 15.94 1.96 22.07
N MET A 104 15.92 1.14 23.13
CA MET A 104 17.15 0.77 23.86
C MET A 104 18.07 -0.10 23.02
N ASN A 105 17.54 -0.99 22.19
CA ASN A 105 18.35 -1.75 21.23
C ASN A 105 19.15 -0.79 20.31
N THR A 106 18.48 0.22 19.76
CA THR A 106 19.15 1.23 18.91
C THR A 106 20.24 1.97 19.70
N ASN A 107 19.95 2.39 20.93
CA ASN A 107 20.92 3.07 21.78
C ASN A 107 22.15 2.21 22.10
N GLU A 108 21.92 0.93 22.42
CA GLU A 108 22.99 -0.02 22.74
C GLU A 108 23.87 -0.34 21.53
N VAL A 109 23.27 -0.52 20.35
CA VAL A 109 24.02 -0.76 19.10
C VAL A 109 24.85 0.46 18.73
N ILE A 110 24.31 1.67 18.79
CA ILE A 110 25.07 2.91 18.56
C ILE A 110 26.25 3.03 19.52
N ALA A 111 26.02 2.80 20.82
CA ALA A 111 27.06 2.87 21.81
C ALA A 111 28.19 1.82 21.59
N SER A 112 27.82 0.63 21.11
CA SER A 112 28.80 -0.42 20.79
C SER A 112 29.59 -0.10 19.53
N LEU A 113 28.96 0.44 18.48
CA LEU A 113 29.65 0.88 17.26
C LEU A 113 30.63 2.03 17.55
N ALA A 114 30.24 3.01 18.37
CA ALA A 114 31.09 4.12 18.78
C ALA A 114 32.29 3.62 19.61
N HIS A 115 32.06 2.70 20.56
CA HIS A 115 33.14 2.06 21.33
C HIS A 115 34.14 1.35 20.43
N ASN A 116 33.69 0.58 19.45
CA ASN A 116 34.54 -0.10 18.47
C ASN A 116 35.42 0.89 17.67
N ASN A 117 34.96 2.13 17.52
CA ASN A 117 35.67 3.23 16.89
C ASN A 117 36.46 4.10 17.88
N GLY A 118 36.63 3.66 19.15
CA GLY A 118 37.45 4.29 20.17
C GLY A 118 36.78 5.43 20.95
N VAL A 119 35.46 5.64 20.81
CA VAL A 119 34.74 6.69 21.55
C VAL A 119 33.75 6.07 22.56
N GLU A 120 33.96 6.38 23.84
CA GLU A 120 33.06 5.88 24.91
C GLU A 120 31.74 6.65 24.97
N ILE A 121 30.67 5.94 24.68
CA ILE A 121 29.28 6.47 24.63
C ILE A 121 28.40 5.69 25.60
N HIS A 122 27.65 6.41 26.45
CA HIS A 122 26.62 5.80 27.30
C HIS A 122 25.28 5.78 26.55
N PRO A 123 24.58 4.62 26.45
CA PRO A 123 23.32 4.49 25.70
C PRO A 123 22.23 5.46 26.17
N ASN A 124 22.06 5.65 27.47
CA ASN A 124 21.02 6.50 28.04
C ASN A 124 21.43 7.98 28.12
N ASP A 125 22.63 8.26 28.62
CA ASP A 125 23.05 9.64 28.93
C ASP A 125 23.42 10.44 27.68
N HIS A 126 23.96 9.76 26.66
CA HIS A 126 24.44 10.40 25.44
C HIS A 126 23.52 10.13 24.25
N VAL A 127 23.25 8.86 23.90
CA VAL A 127 22.45 8.52 22.69
C VAL A 127 21.00 8.93 22.87
N ASN A 128 20.43 8.75 24.08
CA ASN A 128 19.02 9.05 24.39
C ASN A 128 18.82 10.45 24.97
N MET A 129 19.81 11.33 24.93
CA MET A 129 19.77 12.68 25.52
C MET A 129 18.59 13.49 24.95
N GLY A 130 17.74 14.04 25.84
CA GLY A 130 16.57 14.83 25.47
C GLY A 130 15.40 14.02 24.88
N GLN A 131 15.39 12.70 25.06
CA GLN A 131 14.43 11.78 24.47
C GLN A 131 13.80 10.87 25.51
N SER A 132 12.62 10.33 25.17
CA SER A 132 12.01 9.17 25.79
C SER A 132 11.66 8.15 24.70
N SER A 133 11.53 6.87 25.03
CA SER A 133 10.97 5.90 24.09
C SER A 133 9.55 6.30 23.66
N ASN A 134 8.85 7.03 24.52
CA ASN A 134 7.44 7.42 24.32
C ASN A 134 7.26 8.46 23.21
N ASP A 135 8.24 9.31 22.95
CA ASP A 135 8.25 10.23 21.80
C ASP A 135 9.14 9.71 20.64
N THR A 136 10.20 8.99 20.93
CA THR A 136 11.18 8.51 19.96
C THR A 136 10.61 7.42 19.04
N PHE A 137 10.04 6.36 19.61
CA PHE A 137 9.56 5.23 18.80
C PHE A 137 8.38 5.60 17.89
N PRO A 138 7.34 6.33 18.36
CA PRO A 138 6.30 6.81 17.46
C PRO A 138 6.81 7.79 16.41
N THR A 139 7.75 8.67 16.75
CA THR A 139 8.40 9.55 15.75
C THR A 139 9.06 8.73 14.63
N ALA A 140 9.87 7.74 14.98
CA ALA A 140 10.50 6.86 13.98
C ALA A 140 9.46 6.12 13.14
N THR A 141 8.35 5.69 13.73
CA THR A 141 7.24 5.04 13.01
C THR A 141 6.60 5.99 11.99
N HIS A 142 6.31 7.23 12.39
CA HIS A 142 5.73 8.24 11.50
C HIS A 142 6.70 8.66 10.39
N VAL A 143 8.00 8.80 10.69
CA VAL A 143 9.04 9.05 9.67
C VAL A 143 9.09 7.91 8.66
N ALA A 144 9.18 6.66 9.12
CA ALA A 144 9.22 5.48 8.25
C ALA A 144 7.96 5.36 7.37
N ALA A 145 6.77 5.60 7.95
CA ALA A 145 5.50 5.53 7.22
C ALA A 145 5.40 6.64 6.17
N THR A 146 5.85 7.87 6.50
CA THR A 146 5.82 8.99 5.56
C THR A 146 6.84 8.79 4.44
N GLU A 147 8.08 8.34 4.73
CA GLU A 147 9.05 7.94 3.71
C GLU A 147 8.47 6.86 2.79
N ALA A 148 7.87 5.81 3.35
CA ALA A 148 7.27 4.72 2.57
C ALA A 148 6.11 5.22 1.68
N ALA A 149 5.29 6.14 2.17
CA ALA A 149 4.21 6.74 1.38
C ALA A 149 4.74 7.56 0.20
N VAL A 150 5.68 8.48 0.47
CA VAL A 150 6.18 9.46 -0.52
C VAL A 150 7.14 8.83 -1.52
N ASN A 151 8.05 7.97 -1.05
CA ASN A 151 9.15 7.45 -1.87
C ASN A 151 8.84 6.12 -2.55
N ASP A 152 7.85 5.36 -2.06
CA ASP A 152 7.55 4.02 -2.57
C ASP A 152 6.11 3.82 -3.00
N LEU A 153 5.14 4.06 -2.10
CA LEU A 153 3.74 3.71 -2.34
C LEU A 153 3.13 4.59 -3.44
N ILE A 154 3.21 5.92 -3.29
CA ILE A 154 2.68 6.86 -4.29
C ILE A 154 3.34 6.66 -5.65
N PRO A 155 4.69 6.57 -5.78
CA PRO A 155 5.33 6.23 -7.05
C PRO A 155 4.89 4.88 -7.63
N GLY A 156 4.75 3.85 -6.82
CA GLY A 156 4.28 2.53 -7.26
C GLY A 156 2.85 2.57 -7.83
N LEU A 157 1.95 3.30 -7.16
CA LEU A 157 0.59 3.52 -7.65
C LEU A 157 0.54 4.36 -8.93
N LYS A 158 1.42 5.37 -9.07
CA LYS A 158 1.53 6.17 -10.28
C LYS A 158 1.94 5.34 -11.50
N VAL A 159 2.89 4.43 -11.33
CA VAL A 159 3.28 3.47 -12.39
C VAL A 159 2.06 2.64 -12.84
N LEU A 160 1.29 2.11 -11.90
CA LEU A 160 0.08 1.34 -12.23
C LEU A 160 -0.99 2.20 -12.92
N HIS A 161 -1.21 3.42 -12.42
CA HIS A 161 -2.15 4.37 -13.02
C HIS A 161 -1.77 4.70 -14.48
N GLU A 162 -0.49 4.93 -14.76
CA GLU A 162 0.02 5.21 -16.10
C GLU A 162 -0.22 4.03 -17.04
N SER A 163 0.07 2.79 -16.61
CA SER A 163 -0.17 1.57 -17.38
C SER A 163 -1.66 1.38 -17.70
N LEU A 164 -2.54 1.56 -16.72
CA LEU A 164 -4.00 1.47 -16.92
C LEU A 164 -4.51 2.55 -17.87
N THR A 165 -4.02 3.80 -17.73
CA THR A 165 -4.39 4.91 -18.61
C THR A 165 -3.94 4.68 -20.05
N LYS A 166 -2.73 4.12 -20.23
CA LYS A 166 -2.24 3.74 -21.56
C LYS A 166 -3.14 2.69 -22.21
N LYS A 167 -3.53 1.64 -21.47
CA LYS A 167 -4.43 0.59 -21.95
C LYS A 167 -5.85 1.11 -22.20
N ALA A 168 -6.35 2.06 -21.41
CA ALA A 168 -7.63 2.71 -21.67
C ALA A 168 -7.64 3.40 -23.04
N LYS A 169 -6.57 4.07 -23.41
CA LYS A 169 -6.42 4.70 -24.73
C LYS A 169 -6.25 3.68 -25.87
N GLU A 170 -5.43 2.65 -25.63
CA GLU A 170 -5.18 1.57 -26.61
C GLU A 170 -6.48 0.85 -26.98
N PHE A 171 -7.36 0.61 -26.02
CA PHE A 171 -8.60 -0.12 -26.18
C PHE A 171 -9.85 0.76 -26.34
N ALA A 172 -9.69 2.04 -26.66
CA ALA A 172 -10.78 3.00 -26.74
C ALA A 172 -11.92 2.58 -27.70
N ASP A 173 -11.59 1.88 -28.78
CA ASP A 173 -12.52 1.43 -29.81
C ASP A 173 -12.85 -0.07 -29.73
N VAL A 174 -12.32 -0.79 -28.74
CA VAL A 174 -12.54 -2.23 -28.58
C VAL A 174 -13.85 -2.47 -27.85
N VAL A 175 -14.90 -2.74 -28.61
CA VAL A 175 -16.26 -2.94 -28.06
C VAL A 175 -16.42 -4.31 -27.42
N LYS A 176 -17.15 -4.36 -26.31
CA LYS A 176 -17.47 -5.59 -25.59
C LYS A 176 -18.89 -5.51 -24.96
N ALA A 177 -19.42 -6.67 -24.56
CA ALA A 177 -20.62 -6.69 -23.74
C ALA A 177 -20.33 -6.11 -22.35
N GLY A 178 -21.09 -5.11 -21.92
CA GLY A 178 -21.12 -4.72 -20.53
C GLY A 178 -21.80 -5.82 -19.69
N ARG A 179 -21.45 -5.91 -18.39
CA ARG A 179 -22.07 -6.86 -17.46
C ARG A 179 -22.41 -6.17 -16.14
N THR A 180 -23.65 -6.34 -15.72
CA THR A 180 -24.11 -5.98 -14.37
C THR A 180 -24.71 -7.23 -13.73
N HIS A 181 -24.41 -7.50 -12.46
CA HIS A 181 -24.78 -8.77 -11.80
C HIS A 181 -24.22 -10.03 -12.51
N LEU A 182 -23.16 -9.89 -13.29
CA LEU A 182 -22.62 -10.88 -14.23
C LEU A 182 -23.59 -11.26 -15.37
N MET A 183 -24.69 -10.52 -15.53
CA MET A 183 -25.64 -10.70 -16.62
C MET A 183 -25.35 -9.69 -17.73
N ASP A 184 -25.76 -10.05 -18.96
CA ASP A 184 -25.58 -9.22 -20.14
C ASP A 184 -26.21 -7.83 -19.96
N ALA A 185 -25.44 -6.81 -20.26
CA ALA A 185 -25.87 -5.41 -20.25
C ALA A 185 -25.47 -4.73 -21.59
N THR A 186 -25.80 -3.45 -21.68
CA THR A 186 -25.49 -2.66 -22.88
C THR A 186 -23.98 -2.62 -23.16
N PRO A 187 -23.58 -2.50 -24.44
CA PRO A 187 -22.17 -2.46 -24.80
C PRO A 187 -21.38 -1.34 -24.13
N VAL A 188 -20.13 -1.65 -23.85
CA VAL A 188 -19.09 -0.71 -23.39
C VAL A 188 -17.85 -0.92 -24.27
N THR A 189 -16.83 -0.08 -24.14
CA THR A 189 -15.51 -0.41 -24.67
C THR A 189 -14.62 -0.96 -23.55
N LEU A 190 -13.65 -1.80 -23.92
CA LEU A 190 -12.60 -2.25 -23.00
C LEU A 190 -11.81 -1.04 -22.44
N GLY A 191 -11.62 -0.01 -23.29
CA GLY A 191 -11.01 1.25 -22.88
C GLY A 191 -11.77 1.96 -21.75
N GLN A 192 -13.10 1.98 -21.80
CA GLN A 192 -13.93 2.54 -20.73
C GLN A 192 -13.78 1.77 -19.42
N GLU A 193 -13.70 0.43 -19.46
CA GLU A 193 -13.41 -0.36 -18.24
C GLU A 193 -12.03 -0.03 -17.66
N PHE A 194 -10.98 0.01 -18.50
CA PHE A 194 -9.63 0.37 -18.05
C PHE A 194 -9.54 1.81 -17.55
N GLY A 195 -10.27 2.74 -18.15
CA GLY A 195 -10.41 4.12 -17.66
C GLY A 195 -11.02 4.18 -16.27
N GLY A 196 -12.05 3.36 -16.01
CA GLY A 196 -12.63 3.20 -14.67
C GLY A 196 -11.61 2.66 -13.65
N TYR A 197 -10.77 1.69 -14.03
CA TYR A 197 -9.69 1.18 -13.17
C TYR A 197 -8.62 2.23 -12.91
N ALA A 198 -8.20 2.96 -13.95
CA ALA A 198 -7.25 4.06 -13.81
C ALA A 198 -7.75 5.11 -12.82
N ARG A 199 -9.03 5.52 -12.93
CA ARG A 199 -9.63 6.48 -12.00
C ARG A 199 -9.70 5.96 -10.57
N GLN A 200 -9.95 4.66 -10.35
CA GLN A 200 -9.91 4.08 -8.99
C GLN A 200 -8.51 4.21 -8.36
N ILE A 201 -7.45 3.98 -9.13
CA ILE A 201 -6.06 4.11 -8.63
C ILE A 201 -5.71 5.58 -8.42
N GLU A 202 -6.09 6.49 -9.29
CA GLU A 202 -5.90 7.94 -9.12
C GLU A 202 -6.55 8.45 -7.82
N LEU A 203 -7.81 8.08 -7.57
CA LEU A 203 -8.49 8.38 -6.31
C LEU A 203 -7.81 7.72 -5.11
N GLY A 204 -7.18 6.56 -5.30
CA GLY A 204 -6.36 5.90 -4.29
C GLY A 204 -5.13 6.74 -3.93
N ILE A 205 -4.43 7.29 -4.92
CA ILE A 205 -3.29 8.20 -4.73
C ILE A 205 -3.74 9.45 -3.98
N GLU A 206 -4.82 10.10 -4.41
CA GLU A 206 -5.39 11.28 -3.74
C GLU A 206 -5.69 11.00 -2.25
N ARG A 207 -6.25 9.81 -1.92
CA ARG A 207 -6.52 9.42 -0.53
C ARG A 207 -5.23 9.28 0.29
N ILE A 208 -4.20 8.65 -0.27
CA ILE A 208 -2.90 8.53 0.41
C ILE A 208 -2.28 9.92 0.62
N GLU A 209 -2.24 10.76 -0.41
CA GLU A 209 -1.69 12.13 -0.32
C GLU A 209 -2.43 12.98 0.73
N ALA A 210 -3.75 12.83 0.87
CA ALA A 210 -4.55 13.54 1.86
C ALA A 210 -4.22 13.16 3.32
N THR A 211 -3.59 12.00 3.58
CA THR A 211 -3.17 11.60 4.93
C THR A 211 -1.83 12.20 5.35
N LEU A 212 -0.97 12.59 4.40
CA LEU A 212 0.41 13.00 4.66
C LEU A 212 0.55 14.14 5.70
N PRO A 213 -0.30 15.18 5.71
CA PRO A 213 -0.19 16.26 6.68
C PRO A 213 -0.31 15.81 8.14
N ARG A 214 -1.10 14.74 8.40
CA ARG A 214 -1.31 14.16 9.74
C ARG A 214 -0.36 13.01 10.01
N LEU A 215 -0.02 12.23 8.99
CA LEU A 215 0.99 11.19 9.08
C LEU A 215 2.37 11.76 9.40
N GLY A 216 2.71 12.92 8.86
CA GLY A 216 4.00 13.59 9.05
C GLY A 216 4.16 14.32 10.40
N GLU A 217 3.16 14.32 11.29
CA GLU A 217 3.28 14.91 12.62
C GLU A 217 4.10 14.02 13.56
N LEU A 218 5.14 14.62 14.18
CA LEU A 218 6.14 13.90 14.96
C LEU A 218 6.01 14.22 16.44
N ALA A 219 6.01 13.19 17.29
CA ALA A 219 5.91 13.31 18.74
C ALA A 219 7.19 13.78 19.43
N ILE A 220 8.33 13.79 18.71
CA ILE A 220 9.65 14.15 19.28
C ILE A 220 9.60 15.53 19.92
N GLY A 221 10.20 15.65 21.11
CA GLY A 221 10.15 16.85 21.95
C GLY A 221 9.15 16.75 23.09
N GLY A 222 8.17 15.82 23.03
CA GLY A 222 7.23 15.60 24.13
C GLY A 222 7.80 14.82 25.31
N THR A 223 8.88 14.09 25.11
CA THR A 223 9.59 13.23 26.07
C THR A 223 8.65 12.20 26.74
N ALA A 224 8.62 12.14 28.07
CA ALA A 224 7.94 11.06 28.78
C ALA A 224 6.40 11.07 28.63
N THR A 225 5.77 12.25 28.70
CA THR A 225 4.30 12.40 28.78
C THR A 225 3.73 13.52 27.91
N GLY A 226 4.55 14.19 27.08
CA GLY A 226 4.13 15.33 26.27
C GLY A 226 4.55 16.70 26.79
N THR A 227 5.14 16.78 27.98
CA THR A 227 5.53 18.05 28.63
C THR A 227 6.91 18.57 28.21
N GLY A 228 7.70 17.77 27.49
CA GLY A 228 9.08 18.13 27.10
C GLY A 228 10.05 18.19 28.27
N LEU A 229 9.80 17.44 29.35
CA LEU A 229 10.69 17.40 30.52
C LEU A 229 12.12 16.99 30.08
N ASN A 230 13.14 17.72 30.60
CA ASN A 230 14.57 17.54 30.32
C ASN A 230 15.02 17.95 28.90
N THR A 231 14.19 18.66 28.14
CA THR A 231 14.58 19.20 26.84
C THR A 231 14.26 20.69 26.71
N SER A 232 14.74 21.35 25.65
CA SER A 232 14.37 22.74 25.35
C SER A 232 13.07 22.79 24.55
N ALA A 233 12.34 23.88 24.67
CA ALA A 233 11.06 24.06 23.99
C ALA A 233 11.13 23.97 22.45
N ASP A 234 12.30 24.19 21.88
CA ASP A 234 12.56 24.17 20.43
C ASP A 234 13.22 22.84 19.95
N PHE A 235 13.42 21.88 20.85
CA PHE A 235 14.11 20.63 20.52
C PHE A 235 13.38 19.83 19.46
N GLY A 236 12.07 19.63 19.62
CA GLY A 236 11.25 18.88 18.67
C GLY A 236 11.25 19.49 17.28
N ALA A 237 11.09 20.83 17.19
CA ALA A 237 11.15 21.56 15.94
C ALA A 237 12.51 21.41 15.23
N LYS A 238 13.62 21.56 15.97
CA LYS A 238 14.97 21.42 15.42
C LYS A 238 15.27 20.01 14.94
N VAL A 239 14.88 18.98 15.70
CA VAL A 239 15.05 17.58 15.30
C VAL A 239 14.22 17.28 14.04
N THR A 240 13.01 17.81 13.95
CA THR A 240 12.16 17.66 12.77
C THR A 240 12.80 18.29 11.52
N GLU A 241 13.36 19.49 11.65
CA GLU A 241 14.07 20.14 10.53
C GLU A 241 15.31 19.34 10.10
N GLU A 242 16.02 18.73 11.05
CA GLU A 242 17.15 17.87 10.72
C GLU A 242 16.69 16.56 10.03
N LEU A 243 15.59 15.97 10.47
CA LEU A 243 14.98 14.81 9.82
C LEU A 243 14.53 15.12 8.38
N LYS A 244 13.97 16.31 8.11
CA LYS A 244 13.65 16.74 6.74
C LYS A 244 14.89 16.75 5.85
N LYS A 245 16.03 17.24 6.35
CA LYS A 245 17.28 17.25 5.60
C LYS A 245 17.77 15.83 5.30
N LEU A 246 17.73 14.95 6.30
CA LEU A 246 18.23 13.58 6.19
C LEU A 246 17.35 12.71 5.30
N THR A 247 16.03 12.90 5.30
CA THR A 247 15.06 12.10 4.53
C THR A 247 14.70 12.69 3.19
N GLY A 248 14.82 14.01 3.03
CA GLY A 248 14.24 14.74 1.89
C GLY A 248 12.70 14.86 1.94
N VAL A 249 12.05 14.40 3.00
CA VAL A 249 10.58 14.39 3.17
C VAL A 249 10.13 15.70 3.81
N LYS A 250 9.53 16.56 3.03
CA LYS A 250 9.08 17.90 3.45
C LYS A 250 7.78 17.88 4.27
N GLU A 251 7.04 16.79 4.20
CA GLU A 251 5.77 16.57 4.88
C GLU A 251 5.92 16.38 6.40
N LEU A 252 7.15 16.12 6.89
CA LEU A 252 7.42 15.98 8.31
C LEU A 252 7.26 17.33 9.02
N LYS A 253 6.63 17.34 10.17
CA LYS A 253 6.49 18.52 11.04
C LYS A 253 6.42 18.10 12.51
N GLU A 254 6.83 18.98 13.42
CA GLU A 254 6.58 18.78 14.84
C GLU A 254 5.07 18.76 15.10
N ALA A 255 4.60 17.88 15.98
CA ALA A 255 3.20 17.82 16.37
C ALA A 255 2.78 19.13 17.07
N GLU A 256 1.59 19.63 16.72
CA GLU A 256 1.01 20.80 17.39
C GLU A 256 0.66 20.51 18.86
N ASN A 257 0.39 19.25 19.18
CA ASN A 257 0.05 18.79 20.52
C ASN A 257 0.74 17.46 20.81
N HIS A 258 1.79 17.49 21.65
CA HIS A 258 2.55 16.29 22.00
C HIS A 258 1.75 15.29 22.86
N PHE A 259 0.73 15.73 23.58
CA PHE A 259 -0.14 14.83 24.35
C PHE A 259 -0.99 13.96 23.42
N GLU A 260 -1.59 14.57 22.40
CA GLU A 260 -2.29 13.82 21.32
C GLU A 260 -1.31 12.91 20.59
N ALA A 261 -0.17 13.45 20.16
CA ALA A 261 0.82 12.74 19.37
C ALA A 261 1.46 11.53 20.08
N GLN A 262 1.37 11.39 21.40
CA GLN A 262 1.85 10.24 22.16
C GLN A 262 0.71 9.31 22.60
N ALA A 263 -0.45 9.86 22.95
CA ALA A 263 -1.59 9.08 23.42
C ALA A 263 -2.41 8.43 22.29
N ALA A 264 -2.51 9.10 21.15
CA ALA A 264 -3.24 8.61 19.98
C ALA A 264 -2.31 8.14 18.86
N ARG A 265 -2.85 7.37 17.90
CA ARG A 265 -2.17 6.91 16.67
C ARG A 265 -3.07 7.12 15.46
N ASP A 266 -3.92 8.12 15.51
CA ASP A 266 -4.97 8.35 14.51
C ASP A 266 -4.41 8.57 13.11
N GLY A 267 -3.26 9.25 12.97
CA GLY A 267 -2.57 9.41 11.69
C GLY A 267 -2.15 8.07 11.04
N LEU A 268 -1.72 7.09 11.85
CA LEU A 268 -1.42 5.75 11.35
C LEU A 268 -2.69 4.98 10.97
N VAL A 269 -3.77 5.11 11.76
CA VAL A 269 -5.06 4.48 11.48
C VAL A 269 -5.65 5.03 10.19
N GLU A 270 -5.63 6.35 10.00
CA GLU A 270 -6.11 7.03 8.79
C GLU A 270 -5.32 6.58 7.55
N PHE A 271 -4.00 6.58 7.62
CA PHE A 271 -3.13 6.12 6.52
C PHE A 271 -3.39 4.64 6.19
N SER A 272 -3.51 3.79 7.20
CA SER A 272 -3.86 2.38 7.03
C SER A 272 -5.22 2.20 6.34
N GLY A 273 -6.24 2.96 6.73
CA GLY A 273 -7.56 2.96 6.11
C GLY A 273 -7.55 3.41 4.64
N ALA A 274 -6.70 4.39 4.31
CA ALA A 274 -6.48 4.81 2.92
C ALA A 274 -5.83 3.68 2.10
N MET A 275 -4.82 3.01 2.65
CA MET A 275 -4.20 1.82 2.02
C MET A 275 -5.18 0.67 1.83
N ARG A 276 -6.07 0.42 2.80
CA ARG A 276 -7.15 -0.56 2.64
C ARG A 276 -8.05 -0.23 1.45
N SER A 277 -8.42 1.05 1.26
CA SER A 277 -9.24 1.46 0.11
C SER A 277 -8.54 1.16 -1.22
N VAL A 278 -7.23 1.39 -1.31
CA VAL A 278 -6.41 1.00 -2.46
C VAL A 278 -6.42 -0.51 -2.67
N ALA A 279 -6.23 -1.29 -1.60
CA ALA A 279 -6.25 -2.75 -1.65
C ALA A 279 -7.58 -3.30 -2.19
N VAL A 280 -8.71 -2.73 -1.77
CA VAL A 280 -10.05 -3.08 -2.28
C VAL A 280 -10.16 -2.80 -3.78
N SER A 281 -9.65 -1.66 -4.25
CA SER A 281 -9.61 -1.34 -5.68
C SER A 281 -8.76 -2.32 -6.48
N LEU A 282 -7.56 -2.63 -6.00
CA LEU A 282 -6.67 -3.62 -6.64
C LEU A 282 -7.30 -5.01 -6.72
N ASN A 283 -7.98 -5.44 -5.66
CA ASN A 283 -8.69 -6.72 -5.64
C ASN A 283 -9.79 -6.78 -6.70
N LYS A 284 -10.58 -5.72 -6.84
CA LYS A 284 -11.63 -5.62 -7.87
C LYS A 284 -11.03 -5.69 -9.28
N ILE A 285 -10.00 -4.91 -9.56
CA ILE A 285 -9.33 -4.88 -10.87
C ILE A 285 -8.74 -6.26 -11.19
N ALA A 286 -8.00 -6.86 -10.27
CA ALA A 286 -7.39 -8.16 -10.47
C ALA A 286 -8.43 -9.28 -10.72
N ASN A 287 -9.57 -9.27 -10.04
CA ASN A 287 -10.63 -10.25 -10.25
C ASN A 287 -11.33 -10.06 -11.59
N ASP A 288 -11.60 -8.82 -12.03
CA ASP A 288 -12.16 -8.57 -13.35
C ASP A 288 -11.22 -9.10 -14.45
N LEU A 289 -9.92 -8.81 -14.36
CA LEU A 289 -8.95 -9.30 -15.34
C LEU A 289 -8.87 -10.84 -15.38
N ARG A 290 -8.90 -11.49 -14.21
CA ARG A 290 -8.94 -12.97 -14.14
C ARG A 290 -10.18 -13.53 -14.81
N MET A 291 -11.33 -12.88 -14.63
CA MET A 291 -12.60 -13.31 -15.22
C MET A 291 -12.59 -13.10 -16.74
N MET A 292 -12.19 -11.93 -17.22
CA MET A 292 -12.09 -11.65 -18.65
C MET A 292 -11.08 -12.57 -19.36
N GLY A 293 -9.97 -12.90 -18.71
CA GLY A 293 -8.94 -13.82 -19.22
C GLY A 293 -9.25 -15.30 -19.02
N SER A 294 -10.41 -15.67 -18.46
CA SER A 294 -10.74 -17.07 -18.16
C SER A 294 -10.91 -17.91 -19.41
N GLY A 295 -10.46 -19.14 -19.38
CA GLY A 295 -10.57 -20.09 -20.48
C GLY A 295 -9.23 -20.74 -20.83
N PRO A 296 -8.74 -20.67 -22.09
CA PRO A 296 -9.22 -19.86 -23.22
C PRO A 296 -10.42 -20.41 -23.99
N LEU A 297 -10.78 -21.68 -23.86
CA LEU A 297 -11.84 -22.31 -24.66
C LEU A 297 -13.20 -22.38 -23.97
N THR A 298 -13.21 -22.52 -22.63
CA THR A 298 -14.42 -22.75 -21.83
C THR A 298 -14.75 -21.60 -20.88
N GLY A 299 -14.10 -20.45 -21.05
CA GLY A 299 -14.35 -19.22 -20.28
C GLY A 299 -14.68 -18.04 -21.18
N LEU A 300 -14.55 -16.83 -20.65
CA LEU A 300 -14.86 -15.60 -21.40
C LEU A 300 -13.85 -15.38 -22.54
N ALA A 301 -12.56 -15.53 -22.25
CA ALA A 301 -11.48 -15.33 -23.21
C ALA A 301 -11.55 -13.98 -23.95
N GLU A 302 -11.97 -12.92 -23.26
CA GLU A 302 -12.06 -11.56 -23.82
C GLU A 302 -10.70 -10.88 -23.89
N ILE A 303 -9.78 -11.25 -23.00
CA ILE A 303 -8.40 -10.79 -23.00
C ILE A 303 -7.43 -11.96 -22.87
N HIS A 304 -6.21 -11.78 -23.35
CA HIS A 304 -5.09 -12.66 -23.07
C HIS A 304 -4.13 -11.98 -22.07
N LEU A 305 -3.78 -12.70 -21.01
CA LEU A 305 -2.77 -12.31 -20.03
C LEU A 305 -1.45 -12.98 -20.40
N LYS A 306 -0.33 -12.28 -20.25
CA LYS A 306 1.00 -12.80 -20.58
C LYS A 306 1.31 -14.11 -19.87
N ASP A 307 1.79 -15.08 -20.62
CA ASP A 307 2.28 -16.36 -20.13
C ASP A 307 3.63 -16.15 -19.40
N LEU A 308 3.64 -16.33 -18.08
CA LEU A 308 4.82 -16.06 -17.25
C LEU A 308 5.51 -17.33 -16.77
N GLN A 309 4.75 -18.41 -16.57
CA GLN A 309 5.26 -19.69 -16.08
C GLN A 309 4.28 -20.83 -16.36
N PRO A 310 4.73 -22.10 -16.40
CA PRO A 310 3.83 -23.24 -16.45
C PRO A 310 2.83 -23.22 -15.28
N GLY A 311 1.55 -23.42 -15.57
CA GLY A 311 0.46 -23.27 -14.59
C GLY A 311 0.02 -24.57 -13.90
N SER A 312 0.56 -25.73 -14.35
CA SER A 312 0.13 -27.01 -13.80
C SER A 312 1.26 -28.05 -13.86
N SER A 313 1.34 -28.89 -12.84
CA SER A 313 2.28 -30.02 -12.81
C SER A 313 1.78 -31.24 -13.58
N ILE A 314 0.49 -31.31 -13.95
CA ILE A 314 -0.13 -32.47 -14.60
C ILE A 314 -0.90 -32.13 -15.88
N MET A 315 -1.14 -30.85 -16.20
CA MET A 315 -1.84 -30.41 -17.41
C MET A 315 -0.87 -29.59 -18.28
N PRO A 316 -0.21 -30.21 -19.28
CA PRO A 316 0.72 -29.49 -20.17
C PRO A 316 0.01 -28.35 -20.90
N GLY A 317 0.68 -27.20 -21.00
CA GLY A 317 0.15 -26.02 -21.70
C GLY A 317 -0.85 -25.17 -20.92
N LYS A 318 -1.24 -25.56 -19.69
CA LYS A 318 -2.08 -24.70 -18.84
C LYS A 318 -1.26 -23.57 -18.25
N VAL A 319 -1.73 -22.34 -18.44
CA VAL A 319 -1.15 -21.12 -17.85
C VAL A 319 -2.19 -20.48 -16.95
N ASN A 320 -1.77 -19.99 -15.78
CA ASN A 320 -2.64 -19.37 -14.80
C ASN A 320 -2.38 -17.85 -14.69
N PRO A 321 -3.38 -17.04 -14.30
CA PRO A 321 -3.25 -15.58 -14.11
C PRO A 321 -2.53 -15.25 -12.79
N VAL A 322 -1.26 -15.68 -12.63
CA VAL A 322 -0.54 -15.69 -11.35
C VAL A 322 -0.32 -14.31 -10.74
N ILE A 323 -0.16 -13.27 -11.56
CA ILE A 323 0.01 -11.90 -11.03
C ILE A 323 -1.28 -11.36 -10.44
N PRO A 324 -2.44 -11.40 -11.11
CA PRO A 324 -3.71 -11.09 -10.47
C PRO A 324 -3.98 -11.89 -9.19
N GLU A 325 -3.62 -13.18 -9.14
CA GLU A 325 -3.74 -14.00 -7.91
C GLU A 325 -2.89 -13.44 -6.77
N ALA A 326 -1.63 -13.11 -7.04
CA ALA A 326 -0.73 -12.50 -6.06
C ALA A 326 -1.28 -11.14 -5.55
N VAL A 327 -1.81 -10.31 -6.45
CA VAL A 327 -2.41 -9.02 -6.10
C VAL A 327 -3.62 -9.19 -5.18
N THR A 328 -4.49 -10.17 -5.43
CA THR A 328 -5.63 -10.45 -4.54
C THR A 328 -5.20 -10.94 -3.16
N MET A 329 -4.12 -11.73 -3.05
CA MET A 329 -3.54 -12.13 -1.76
C MET A 329 -2.95 -10.93 -1.00
N VAL A 330 -2.24 -10.05 -1.69
CA VAL A 330 -1.74 -8.80 -1.09
C VAL A 330 -2.90 -7.95 -0.57
N ALA A 331 -3.97 -7.79 -1.36
CA ALA A 331 -5.15 -7.05 -0.91
C ALA A 331 -5.75 -7.65 0.38
N GLY A 332 -5.88 -8.96 0.45
CA GLY A 332 -6.35 -9.67 1.65
C GLY A 332 -5.45 -9.42 2.87
N GLN A 333 -4.13 -9.47 2.69
CA GLN A 333 -3.16 -9.20 3.77
C GLN A 333 -3.27 -7.76 4.28
N VAL A 334 -3.37 -6.78 3.38
CA VAL A 334 -3.52 -5.36 3.75
C VAL A 334 -4.81 -5.09 4.52
N VAL A 335 -5.92 -5.73 4.15
CA VAL A 335 -7.19 -5.64 4.90
C VAL A 335 -7.03 -6.20 6.32
N GLY A 336 -6.34 -7.34 6.47
CA GLY A 336 -6.04 -7.91 7.79
C GLY A 336 -5.13 -7.02 8.63
N ASN A 337 -4.09 -6.44 8.03
CA ASN A 337 -3.18 -5.51 8.69
C ASN A 337 -3.92 -4.25 9.17
N ASP A 338 -4.83 -3.70 8.35
CA ASP A 338 -5.64 -2.53 8.71
C ASP A 338 -6.54 -2.81 9.93
N ALA A 339 -7.15 -3.99 10.01
CA ALA A 339 -7.93 -4.39 11.18
C ALA A 339 -7.07 -4.40 12.46
N ALA A 340 -5.84 -4.91 12.37
CA ALA A 340 -4.90 -4.90 13.49
C ALA A 340 -4.48 -3.48 13.89
N VAL A 341 -4.22 -2.61 12.91
CA VAL A 341 -3.87 -1.19 13.13
C VAL A 341 -5.02 -0.44 13.80
N ALA A 342 -6.25 -0.61 13.31
CA ALA A 342 -7.44 0.02 13.90
C ALA A 342 -7.67 -0.43 15.36
N PHE A 343 -7.50 -1.73 15.63
CA PHE A 343 -7.57 -2.27 16.99
C PHE A 343 -6.50 -1.65 17.89
N GLY A 344 -5.25 -1.58 17.42
CA GLY A 344 -4.14 -0.96 18.16
C GLY A 344 -4.36 0.53 18.43
N GLY A 345 -4.91 1.27 17.46
CA GLY A 345 -5.26 2.69 17.64
C GLY A 345 -6.28 2.93 18.73
N ALA A 346 -7.23 2.00 18.91
CA ALA A 346 -8.27 2.09 19.96
C ALA A 346 -7.77 1.81 21.38
N GLN A 347 -6.50 1.45 21.59
CA GLN A 347 -5.95 0.98 22.89
C GLN A 347 -5.12 2.03 23.64
N GLY A 348 -5.14 3.30 23.26
CA GLY A 348 -4.47 4.37 24.00
C GLY A 348 -5.12 4.62 25.37
N HIS A 349 -4.29 4.77 26.42
CA HIS A 349 -4.73 5.13 27.76
C HIS A 349 -3.92 6.31 28.27
N PHE A 350 -4.60 7.36 28.69
CA PHE A 350 -3.98 8.61 29.18
C PHE A 350 -2.92 9.13 28.19
N GLU A 351 -1.67 9.24 28.56
CA GLU A 351 -0.61 9.91 27.81
C GLU A 351 0.16 8.99 26.84
N LEU A 352 -0.22 7.71 26.68
CA LEU A 352 0.51 6.79 25.80
C LEU A 352 -0.36 5.69 25.19
N ASN A 353 -0.20 5.47 23.89
CA ASN A 353 -0.60 4.24 23.25
C ASN A 353 0.53 3.20 23.36
N VAL A 354 0.21 1.97 23.76
CA VAL A 354 1.18 0.88 23.98
C VAL A 354 1.00 -0.31 23.01
N PHE A 355 0.57 -0.04 21.79
CA PHE A 355 0.44 -1.00 20.69
C PHE A 355 1.31 -0.62 19.47
N ILE A 356 2.24 0.31 19.65
CA ILE A 356 2.96 0.97 18.55
C ILE A 356 3.80 0.00 17.71
N PRO A 357 4.59 -0.93 18.27
CA PRO A 357 5.42 -1.83 17.45
C PRO A 357 4.60 -2.69 16.48
N MET A 358 3.47 -3.22 16.94
CA MET A 358 2.54 -4.01 16.11
C MET A 358 1.91 -3.13 15.01
N MET A 359 1.47 -1.91 15.35
CA MET A 359 0.92 -0.97 14.37
C MET A 359 1.96 -0.57 13.32
N ALA A 360 3.18 -0.23 13.74
CA ALA A 360 4.30 0.12 12.87
C ALA A 360 4.56 -0.96 11.84
N ARG A 361 4.70 -2.21 12.28
CA ARG A 361 4.93 -3.34 11.40
C ARG A 361 3.82 -3.50 10.35
N ASN A 362 2.55 -3.50 10.77
CA ASN A 362 1.43 -3.72 9.86
C ASN A 362 1.28 -2.59 8.84
N VAL A 363 1.50 -1.33 9.25
CA VAL A 363 1.46 -0.16 8.35
C VAL A 363 2.59 -0.23 7.31
N LEU A 364 3.83 -0.48 7.76
CA LEU A 364 4.99 -0.53 6.86
C LEU A 364 4.96 -1.73 5.92
N GLU A 365 4.52 -2.91 6.40
CA GLU A 365 4.29 -4.07 5.55
C GLU A 365 3.25 -3.76 4.47
N SER A 366 2.13 -3.14 4.83
CA SER A 366 1.05 -2.78 3.88
C SER A 366 1.54 -1.82 2.80
N ALA A 367 2.27 -0.78 3.18
CA ALA A 367 2.83 0.19 2.23
C ALA A 367 3.79 -0.49 1.24
N ARG A 368 4.71 -1.32 1.74
CA ARG A 368 5.66 -2.09 0.91
C ARG A 368 4.97 -3.09 -0.02
N LEU A 369 3.98 -3.82 0.49
CA LEU A 369 3.23 -4.80 -0.31
C LEU A 369 2.46 -4.12 -1.44
N LEU A 370 1.74 -3.04 -1.15
CA LEU A 370 0.98 -2.30 -2.16
C LEU A 370 1.88 -1.64 -3.20
N ALA A 371 3.00 -1.04 -2.79
CA ALA A 371 3.96 -0.43 -3.71
C ALA A 371 4.52 -1.45 -4.69
N ASN A 372 4.99 -2.60 -4.18
CA ASN A 372 5.58 -3.65 -4.99
C ASN A 372 4.54 -4.35 -5.86
N ALA A 373 3.36 -4.69 -5.30
CA ALA A 373 2.29 -5.32 -6.06
C ALA A 373 1.82 -4.43 -7.21
N SER A 374 1.71 -3.11 -7.01
CA SER A 374 1.32 -2.16 -8.06
C SER A 374 2.33 -2.14 -9.22
N ARG A 375 3.63 -2.09 -8.93
CA ARG A 375 4.68 -2.15 -9.96
C ARG A 375 4.67 -3.47 -10.71
N VAL A 376 4.59 -4.59 -9.99
CA VAL A 376 4.53 -5.93 -10.59
C VAL A 376 3.26 -6.10 -11.43
N PHE A 377 2.12 -5.59 -10.95
CA PHE A 377 0.86 -5.66 -11.68
C PHE A 377 0.92 -4.88 -12.98
N ALA A 378 1.50 -3.68 -12.97
CA ALA A 378 1.75 -2.89 -14.18
C ALA A 378 2.68 -3.63 -15.16
N ASP A 379 3.92 -3.93 -14.72
CA ASP A 379 4.99 -4.46 -15.57
C ASP A 379 4.73 -5.90 -16.07
N LYS A 380 4.18 -6.78 -15.25
CA LYS A 380 4.03 -8.20 -15.57
C LYS A 380 2.64 -8.58 -16.09
N CYS A 381 1.64 -7.73 -15.90
CA CYS A 381 0.26 -8.02 -16.28
C CYS A 381 -0.30 -6.95 -17.22
N ILE A 382 -0.58 -5.73 -16.70
CA ILE A 382 -1.35 -4.70 -17.43
C ILE A 382 -0.71 -4.34 -18.77
N ASP A 383 0.60 -4.07 -18.81
CA ASP A 383 1.30 -3.62 -20.01
C ASP A 383 1.29 -4.66 -21.16
N HIS A 384 1.01 -5.92 -20.83
CA HIS A 384 1.04 -7.04 -21.77
C HIS A 384 -0.34 -7.61 -22.09
N ILE A 385 -1.44 -6.97 -21.63
CA ILE A 385 -2.78 -7.42 -21.97
C ILE A 385 -3.04 -7.22 -23.45
N GLU A 386 -3.52 -8.28 -24.09
CA GLU A 386 -3.99 -8.29 -25.47
C GLU A 386 -5.51 -8.49 -25.50
N ALA A 387 -6.20 -7.74 -26.34
CA ALA A 387 -7.64 -7.83 -26.51
C ALA A 387 -8.00 -8.92 -27.51
N ASN A 388 -8.96 -9.80 -27.20
CA ASN A 388 -9.59 -10.69 -28.16
C ASN A 388 -10.83 -9.98 -28.74
N GLU A 389 -10.57 -9.07 -29.68
CA GLU A 389 -11.58 -8.17 -30.25
C GLU A 389 -12.74 -8.94 -30.92
N GLU A 390 -12.43 -10.01 -31.64
CA GLU A 390 -13.42 -10.86 -32.32
C GLU A 390 -14.38 -11.49 -31.30
N ARG A 391 -13.82 -12.05 -30.21
CA ARG A 391 -14.61 -12.67 -29.14
C ARG A 391 -15.49 -11.66 -28.42
N MET A 392 -14.94 -10.51 -28.08
CA MET A 392 -15.67 -9.44 -27.40
C MET A 392 -16.79 -8.88 -28.27
N LYS A 393 -16.51 -8.61 -29.54
CA LYS A 393 -17.53 -8.14 -30.49
C LYS A 393 -18.65 -9.16 -30.67
N HIS A 394 -18.30 -10.45 -30.81
CA HIS A 394 -19.27 -11.52 -30.89
C HIS A 394 -20.20 -11.54 -29.66
N PHE A 395 -19.68 -11.41 -28.44
CA PHE A 395 -20.51 -11.35 -27.24
C PHE A 395 -21.39 -10.10 -27.21
N ALA A 396 -20.85 -8.94 -27.56
CA ALA A 396 -21.63 -7.70 -27.61
C ALA A 396 -22.83 -7.81 -28.58
N GLU A 397 -22.57 -8.32 -29.80
CA GLU A 397 -23.61 -8.48 -30.83
C GLU A 397 -24.62 -9.61 -30.52
N SER A 398 -24.23 -10.61 -29.72
CA SER A 398 -25.09 -11.72 -29.32
C SER A 398 -26.04 -11.36 -28.17
N SER A 399 -25.76 -10.30 -27.43
CA SER A 399 -26.57 -9.90 -26.26
C SER A 399 -27.91 -9.33 -26.72
N THR A 400 -28.98 -9.79 -26.10
CA THR A 400 -30.33 -9.20 -26.35
C THR A 400 -30.47 -7.78 -25.81
N SER A 401 -29.55 -7.30 -24.99
CA SER A 401 -29.55 -5.92 -24.46
C SER A 401 -29.39 -4.86 -25.55
N ILE A 402 -28.82 -5.23 -26.72
CA ILE A 402 -28.63 -4.33 -27.87
C ILE A 402 -29.96 -3.89 -28.52
N VAL A 403 -31.08 -4.46 -28.15
CA VAL A 403 -32.40 -4.00 -28.56
C VAL A 403 -32.74 -2.60 -27.99
N THR A 404 -32.07 -2.17 -26.92
CA THR A 404 -32.39 -0.94 -26.17
C THR A 404 -32.47 0.32 -27.05
N PRO A 405 -31.59 0.61 -28.01
CA PRO A 405 -31.70 1.77 -28.91
C PRO A 405 -32.91 1.74 -29.82
N LEU A 406 -33.53 0.59 -30.01
CA LEU A 406 -34.76 0.46 -30.83
C LEU A 406 -36.00 0.94 -30.11
N ASN A 407 -35.96 1.15 -28.78
CA ASN A 407 -37.12 1.62 -28.02
C ASN A 407 -37.74 2.91 -28.59
N SER A 408 -36.93 3.81 -29.13
CA SER A 408 -37.41 5.06 -29.73
C SER A 408 -38.05 4.89 -31.10
N ALA A 409 -37.78 3.78 -31.80
CA ALA A 409 -38.33 3.50 -33.14
C ALA A 409 -39.59 2.57 -33.09
N ILE A 410 -39.50 1.49 -32.30
CA ILE A 410 -40.55 0.45 -32.27
C ILE A 410 -41.29 0.38 -30.93
N GLY A 411 -40.90 1.18 -29.95
CA GLY A 411 -41.47 1.18 -28.59
C GLY A 411 -40.92 0.07 -27.71
N TYR A 412 -40.96 0.27 -26.39
CA TYR A 412 -40.42 -0.63 -25.38
C TYR A 412 -40.99 -2.05 -25.44
N GLU A 413 -42.33 -2.18 -25.63
CA GLU A 413 -42.97 -3.49 -25.65
C GLU A 413 -42.57 -4.33 -26.87
N ASN A 414 -42.41 -3.72 -28.04
CA ASN A 414 -41.98 -4.41 -29.25
C ASN A 414 -40.51 -4.74 -29.20
N ALA A 415 -39.67 -3.88 -28.62
CA ALA A 415 -38.26 -4.18 -28.33
C ALA A 415 -38.14 -5.38 -27.38
N ALA A 416 -38.96 -5.44 -26.32
CA ALA A 416 -39.01 -6.59 -25.41
C ALA A 416 -39.44 -7.90 -26.11
N LYS A 417 -40.43 -7.81 -27.04
CA LYS A 417 -40.83 -8.97 -27.86
C LYS A 417 -39.69 -9.44 -28.76
N ALA A 418 -38.98 -8.52 -29.41
CA ALA A 418 -37.83 -8.85 -30.26
C ALA A 418 -36.71 -9.51 -29.46
N ALA A 419 -36.36 -9.00 -28.27
CA ALA A 419 -35.39 -9.60 -27.39
C ALA A 419 -35.75 -11.03 -26.96
N LYS A 420 -36.99 -11.26 -26.55
CA LYS A 420 -37.52 -12.58 -26.17
C LYS A 420 -37.55 -13.54 -27.36
N HIS A 421 -37.92 -13.08 -28.53
CA HIS A 421 -37.93 -13.89 -29.77
C HIS A 421 -36.52 -14.30 -30.17
N ALA A 422 -35.57 -13.35 -30.15
CA ALA A 422 -34.19 -13.63 -30.42
C ALA A 422 -33.61 -14.71 -29.50
N LEU A 423 -33.87 -14.62 -28.21
CA LEU A 423 -33.41 -15.58 -27.20
C LEU A 423 -34.05 -16.97 -27.37
N HIS A 424 -35.35 -17.03 -27.62
CA HIS A 424 -36.10 -18.28 -27.77
C HIS A 424 -35.71 -19.04 -29.03
N GLU A 425 -35.66 -18.34 -30.17
CA GLU A 425 -35.32 -18.92 -31.46
C GLU A 425 -33.80 -19.05 -31.69
N LYS A 426 -32.96 -18.52 -30.78
CA LYS A 426 -31.49 -18.48 -30.87
C LYS A 426 -31.00 -17.80 -32.15
N ILE A 427 -31.62 -16.69 -32.51
CA ILE A 427 -31.28 -15.84 -33.64
C ILE A 427 -30.76 -14.49 -33.18
N THR A 428 -30.22 -13.69 -34.09
CA THR A 428 -29.77 -12.32 -33.76
C THR A 428 -30.96 -11.41 -33.49
N VAL A 429 -30.74 -10.33 -32.71
CA VAL A 429 -31.74 -9.28 -32.49
C VAL A 429 -32.18 -8.70 -33.84
N ARG A 430 -31.24 -8.49 -34.76
CA ARG A 430 -31.58 -8.02 -36.13
C ARG A 430 -32.60 -8.92 -36.82
N GLN A 431 -32.35 -10.23 -36.83
CA GLN A 431 -33.27 -11.17 -37.46
C GLN A 431 -34.64 -11.21 -36.74
N ALA A 432 -34.63 -11.18 -35.41
CA ALA A 432 -35.88 -11.16 -34.64
C ALA A 432 -36.76 -9.93 -34.95
N VAL A 433 -36.17 -8.74 -35.13
CA VAL A 433 -36.85 -7.51 -35.50
C VAL A 433 -37.49 -7.63 -36.89
N ILE A 434 -36.79 -8.25 -37.83
CA ILE A 434 -37.26 -8.51 -39.19
C ILE A 434 -38.44 -9.54 -39.18
N ASP A 435 -38.22 -10.66 -38.48
CA ASP A 435 -39.21 -11.77 -38.43
C ASP A 435 -40.52 -11.31 -37.78
N LEU A 436 -40.46 -10.41 -36.85
CA LEU A 436 -41.65 -9.83 -36.19
C LEU A 436 -42.30 -8.68 -36.99
N GLY A 437 -41.75 -8.35 -38.18
CA GLY A 437 -42.33 -7.34 -39.05
C GLY A 437 -42.23 -5.89 -38.53
N PHE A 438 -41.22 -5.61 -37.70
CA PHE A 438 -40.98 -4.26 -37.16
C PHE A 438 -40.17 -3.37 -38.13
N VAL A 439 -39.63 -3.92 -39.18
CA VAL A 439 -39.05 -3.16 -40.28
C VAL A 439 -40.14 -2.86 -41.28
N ASP A 440 -40.71 -1.65 -41.21
CA ASP A 440 -41.90 -1.23 -42.00
C ASP A 440 -41.53 -0.29 -43.15
N GLY A 441 -40.30 0.14 -43.26
CA GLY A 441 -39.82 1.06 -44.31
C GLY A 441 -40.15 2.52 -44.07
N GLU A 442 -40.97 2.83 -43.05
CA GLU A 442 -41.39 4.21 -42.67
C GLU A 442 -40.77 4.63 -41.35
N ASN A 443 -41.04 3.88 -40.26
CA ASN A 443 -40.55 4.19 -38.91
C ASN A 443 -39.19 3.55 -38.65
N LEU A 444 -38.91 2.38 -39.24
CA LEU A 444 -37.64 1.66 -39.15
C LEU A 444 -37.29 1.01 -40.52
N THR A 445 -36.31 1.52 -41.17
CA THR A 445 -35.67 0.86 -42.34
C THR A 445 -34.62 -0.12 -41.93
N GLU A 446 -34.19 -1.03 -42.83
CA GLU A 446 -33.06 -1.93 -42.56
C GLU A 446 -31.76 -1.15 -42.32
N GLU A 447 -31.50 -0.08 -43.06
CA GLU A 447 -30.34 0.78 -42.86
C GLU A 447 -30.34 1.43 -41.47
N GLU A 448 -31.50 1.94 -41.02
CA GLU A 448 -31.62 2.54 -39.65
C GLU A 448 -31.53 1.46 -38.56
N LEU A 449 -32.03 0.23 -38.83
CA LEU A 449 -31.86 -0.91 -37.93
C LEU A 449 -30.37 -1.25 -37.75
N ASP A 450 -29.63 -1.38 -38.84
CA ASP A 450 -28.19 -1.70 -38.82
C ASP A 450 -27.39 -0.60 -38.10
N LYS A 451 -27.73 0.66 -38.31
CA LYS A 451 -27.11 1.79 -37.63
C LYS A 451 -27.39 1.77 -36.12
N ARG A 452 -28.65 1.48 -35.72
CA ARG A 452 -29.04 1.43 -34.29
C ARG A 452 -28.46 0.22 -33.56
N LEU A 453 -28.23 -0.89 -34.27
CA LEU A 453 -27.63 -2.11 -33.73
C LEU A 453 -26.09 -2.10 -33.77
N ASN A 454 -25.47 -1.04 -34.26
CA ASN A 454 -24.02 -0.89 -34.19
C ASN A 454 -23.56 -0.78 -32.74
N VAL A 455 -22.97 -1.85 -32.21
CA VAL A 455 -22.60 -1.96 -30.80
C VAL A 455 -21.58 -0.92 -30.35
N LEU A 456 -20.68 -0.49 -31.24
CA LEU A 456 -19.72 0.54 -30.92
C LEU A 456 -20.39 1.92 -30.74
N SER A 457 -21.40 2.24 -31.55
CA SER A 457 -22.15 3.50 -31.41
C SER A 457 -22.94 3.62 -30.10
N MET A 458 -23.28 2.48 -29.47
CA MET A 458 -24.00 2.44 -28.21
C MET A 458 -23.15 2.85 -27.00
N THR A 459 -21.82 2.85 -27.12
CA THR A 459 -20.89 3.08 -26.00
C THR A 459 -20.79 4.55 -25.59
N ASN A 460 -21.26 5.49 -26.41
CA ASN A 460 -21.15 6.94 -26.19
C ASN A 460 -19.71 7.41 -25.79
N ARG A 461 -18.71 6.80 -26.40
CA ARG A 461 -17.29 7.02 -26.06
C ARG A 461 -16.85 8.48 -26.15
N ASP A 462 -17.55 9.32 -26.94
CA ASP A 462 -17.25 10.75 -27.05
C ASP A 462 -17.54 11.54 -25.75
N ARG A 463 -18.18 10.92 -24.75
CA ARG A 463 -18.41 11.49 -23.42
C ARG A 463 -17.31 11.15 -22.43
N ASP A 464 -16.39 10.27 -22.79
CA ASP A 464 -15.37 9.78 -21.87
C ASP A 464 -14.23 10.79 -21.77
N ASN A 465 -14.07 11.35 -20.61
CA ASN A 465 -12.88 12.13 -20.23
C ASN A 465 -11.85 11.15 -19.63
N PHE A 466 -11.05 10.54 -20.50
CA PHE A 466 -9.92 9.69 -20.07
C PHE A 466 -8.69 10.53 -19.76
#